data_318d122a13636e3bc02666035aa15903
#
_entry.id   318d122a13636e3bc02666035aa15903
#
_cell.length_a   1.000
_cell.length_b   1.000
_cell.length_c   1.000
_cell.angle_alpha   90.00
_cell.angle_beta   90.00
_cell.angle_gamma   90.00
#
_symmetry.space_group_name_H-M   'P 1'
#
loop_
_entity.id
_entity.type
_entity.pdbx_description
1 polymer ?
#
loop_
_entity_poly.entity_id
_entity_poly.type
_entity_poly.pdbx_seq_one_letter_code
_entity_poly.pdbx_strand_id
1 'polypeptide(L)'
;MLPVKILGISSSVRADSATLYSVNEALQEALKLPNVSVELVSLRGKKIAQCSHCNYCVKNNALCCIHDDHEEIYKKFIEADGYIIGSPIYQAGITPNLMAFFSRIRQTGNVYGDILVNRVGGVITTGGTRNGGHEVANMVVHNF
;
A
#
# COMPACT_ATOMS: atom_id res chain seq x y z
N MET A 1 9.18 1.55 -25.40
CA MET A 1 8.86 0.85 -24.13
C MET A 1 7.76 1.66 -23.47
N LEU A 2 6.68 1.03 -22.98
CA LEU A 2 5.59 1.74 -22.29
C LEU A 2 6.11 2.33 -20.97
N PRO A 3 5.59 3.51 -20.54
CA PRO A 3 5.96 4.07 -19.25
C PRO A 3 5.47 3.15 -18.11
N VAL A 4 6.29 3.00 -17.08
CA VAL A 4 6.00 2.20 -15.88
C VAL A 4 5.85 3.14 -14.69
N LYS A 5 4.74 3.04 -13.96
CA LYS A 5 4.48 3.83 -12.74
C LYS A 5 4.67 2.95 -11.51
N ILE A 6 5.58 3.35 -10.62
CA ILE A 6 5.81 2.66 -9.34
C ILE A 6 5.30 3.51 -8.19
N LEU A 7 4.41 2.94 -7.39
CA LEU A 7 3.86 3.58 -6.20
C LEU A 7 4.58 3.09 -4.95
N GLY A 8 5.19 4.01 -4.21
CA GLY A 8 5.68 3.76 -2.85
C GLY A 8 4.62 4.15 -1.81
N ILE A 9 4.35 3.27 -0.87
CA ILE A 9 3.48 3.56 0.27
C ILE A 9 4.27 3.37 1.56
N SER A 10 4.41 4.43 2.36
CA SER A 10 4.96 4.33 3.72
C SER A 10 3.86 4.45 4.75
N SER A 11 3.71 3.44 5.58
CA SER A 11 2.66 3.40 6.61
C SER A 11 3.13 3.89 7.99
N SER A 12 4.36 4.37 8.11
CA SER A 12 4.84 4.95 9.36
C SER A 12 4.08 6.22 9.73
N VAL A 13 3.71 6.33 11.00
CA VAL A 13 3.05 7.53 11.54
C VAL A 13 4.06 8.58 12.05
N ARG A 14 5.35 8.24 12.12
CA ARG A 14 6.41 9.15 12.57
C ARG A 14 6.83 10.09 11.45
N ALA A 15 7.15 11.34 11.81
CA ALA A 15 7.75 12.30 10.87
C ALA A 15 9.16 11.86 10.46
N ASP A 16 9.96 11.51 11.46
CA ASP A 16 11.31 10.97 11.30
C ASP A 16 11.23 9.44 11.26
N SER A 17 11.10 8.91 10.05
CA SER A 17 10.76 7.51 9.81
C SER A 17 11.79 6.80 8.94
N ALA A 18 12.46 5.80 9.50
CA ALA A 18 13.31 4.90 8.73
C ALA A 18 12.52 4.19 7.60
N THR A 19 11.26 3.84 7.85
CA THR A 19 10.38 3.23 6.82
C THR A 19 10.17 4.18 5.64
N LEU A 20 9.82 5.44 5.91
CA LEU A 20 9.61 6.43 4.85
C LEU A 20 10.89 6.66 4.06
N TYR A 21 12.02 6.80 4.76
CA TYR A 21 13.33 6.95 4.14
C TYR A 21 13.64 5.76 3.22
N SER A 22 13.51 4.53 3.72
CA SER A 22 13.83 3.34 2.93
C SER A 22 12.94 3.17 1.70
N VAL A 23 11.64 3.47 1.81
CA VAL A 23 10.73 3.44 0.65
C VAL A 23 11.15 4.51 -0.36
N ASN A 24 11.48 5.72 0.09
CA ASN A 24 11.93 6.77 -0.80
C ASN A 24 13.23 6.41 -1.53
N GLU A 25 14.24 5.88 -0.82
CA GLU A 25 15.50 5.44 -1.44
C GLU A 25 15.27 4.38 -2.52
N ALA A 26 14.40 3.40 -2.25
CA ALA A 26 14.06 2.38 -3.23
C ALA A 26 13.37 2.98 -4.47
N LEU A 27 12.51 3.98 -4.29
CA LEU A 27 11.90 4.72 -5.41
C LEU A 27 12.94 5.53 -6.19
N GLN A 28 13.91 6.16 -5.53
CA GLN A 28 14.98 6.91 -6.21
C GLN A 28 15.85 5.99 -7.05
N GLU A 29 16.12 4.76 -6.59
CA GLU A 29 16.83 3.76 -7.41
C GLU A 29 16.00 3.34 -8.63
N ALA A 30 14.70 3.10 -8.45
CA ALA A 30 13.81 2.77 -9.57
C ALA A 30 13.73 3.90 -10.62
N LEU A 31 13.76 5.16 -10.18
CA LEU A 31 13.70 6.34 -11.06
C LEU A 31 14.92 6.47 -11.99
N LYS A 32 16.03 5.79 -11.70
CA LYS A 32 17.21 5.76 -12.58
C LYS A 32 16.98 4.92 -13.86
N LEU A 33 15.95 4.10 -13.87
CA LEU A 33 15.61 3.28 -15.04
C LEU A 33 14.86 4.11 -16.09
N PRO A 34 15.08 3.87 -17.37
CA PRO A 34 14.38 4.61 -18.44
C PRO A 34 12.87 4.28 -18.41
N ASN A 35 12.07 5.30 -18.70
CA ASN A 35 10.60 5.21 -18.74
C ASN A 35 9.91 4.81 -17.41
N VAL A 36 10.59 4.95 -16.28
CA VAL A 36 10.00 4.76 -14.95
C VAL A 36 9.60 6.12 -14.38
N SER A 37 8.40 6.17 -13.84
CA SER A 37 7.91 7.26 -12.97
C SER A 37 7.60 6.72 -11.59
N VAL A 38 7.81 7.53 -10.57
CA VAL A 38 7.59 7.11 -9.19
C VAL A 38 6.69 8.10 -8.46
N GLU A 39 5.89 7.59 -7.54
CA GLU A 39 5.07 8.39 -6.64
C GLU A 39 5.20 7.85 -5.23
N LEU A 40 5.38 8.73 -4.24
CA LEU A 40 5.47 8.36 -2.83
C LEU A 40 4.24 8.86 -2.07
N VAL A 41 3.58 7.95 -1.38
CA VAL A 41 2.45 8.23 -0.48
C VAL A 41 2.83 7.87 0.95
N SER A 42 2.68 8.83 1.86
CA SER A 42 2.77 8.59 3.30
C SER A 42 1.37 8.49 3.90
N LEU A 43 1.12 7.44 4.67
CA LEU A 43 -0.12 7.28 5.43
C LEU A 43 -0.13 8.08 6.74
N ARG A 44 0.95 8.82 7.03
CA ARG A 44 1.03 9.68 8.22
C ARG A 44 -0.04 10.76 8.15
N GLY A 45 -0.85 10.86 9.20
CA GLY A 45 -1.93 11.85 9.31
C GLY A 45 -3.15 11.56 8.44
N LYS A 46 -3.13 10.52 7.63
CA LYS A 46 -4.26 10.09 6.82
C LYS A 46 -5.32 9.39 7.67
N LYS A 47 -6.58 9.71 7.38
CA LYS A 47 -7.74 9.09 8.03
C LYS A 47 -8.26 7.99 7.12
N ILE A 48 -8.00 6.74 7.47
CA ILE A 48 -8.41 5.56 6.72
C ILE A 48 -9.21 4.66 7.64
N ALA A 49 -10.51 4.62 7.45
CA ALA A 49 -11.39 3.72 8.18
C ALA A 49 -11.22 2.28 7.69
N GLN A 50 -11.30 1.33 8.59
CA GLN A 50 -11.34 -0.08 8.25
C GLN A 50 -12.64 -0.46 7.52
N CYS A 51 -12.63 -1.59 6.80
CA CYS A 51 -13.83 -2.13 6.18
C CYS A 51 -14.87 -2.52 7.25
N SER A 52 -16.08 -1.98 7.15
CA SER A 52 -17.21 -2.32 8.03
C SER A 52 -17.94 -3.61 7.60
N HIS A 53 -17.46 -4.28 6.56
CA HIS A 53 -18.08 -5.48 5.96
C HIS A 53 -19.55 -5.28 5.54
N CYS A 54 -19.94 -4.07 5.17
CA CYS A 54 -21.32 -3.74 4.77
C CYS A 54 -21.72 -4.37 3.41
N ASN A 55 -20.76 -4.91 2.66
CA ASN A 55 -20.95 -5.49 1.32
C ASN A 55 -21.53 -4.53 0.26
N TYR A 56 -21.51 -3.22 0.50
CA TYR A 56 -21.99 -2.24 -0.46
C TYR A 56 -21.29 -2.37 -1.82
N CYS A 57 -19.95 -2.44 -1.84
CA CYS A 57 -19.15 -2.55 -3.05
C CYS A 57 -19.48 -3.83 -3.85
N VAL A 58 -19.76 -4.94 -3.17
CA VAL A 58 -20.14 -6.21 -3.81
C VAL A 58 -21.55 -6.16 -4.40
N LYS A 59 -22.52 -5.69 -3.60
CA LYS A 59 -23.93 -5.64 -4.00
C LYS A 59 -24.21 -4.68 -5.15
N ASN A 60 -23.44 -3.58 -5.22
CA ASN A 60 -23.65 -2.52 -6.21
C ASN A 60 -22.61 -2.51 -7.32
N ASN A 61 -21.64 -3.44 -7.30
CA ASN A 61 -20.50 -3.45 -8.20
C ASN A 61 -19.83 -2.06 -8.28
N ALA A 62 -19.55 -1.47 -7.12
CA ALA A 62 -19.14 -0.07 -6.96
C ALA A 62 -17.96 0.07 -6.03
N LEU A 63 -17.34 1.25 -6.02
CA LEU A 63 -16.31 1.63 -5.05
C LEU A 63 -16.90 1.66 -3.63
N CYS A 64 -16.02 1.68 -2.63
CA CYS A 64 -16.41 1.71 -1.23
C CYS A 64 -17.23 2.97 -0.91
N CYS A 65 -18.31 2.80 -0.15
CA CYS A 65 -19.17 3.92 0.26
C CYS A 65 -18.61 4.75 1.43
N ILE A 66 -17.46 4.40 1.97
CA ILE A 66 -16.79 5.19 3.03
C ILE A 66 -15.89 6.21 2.34
N HIS A 67 -16.21 7.48 2.48
CA HIS A 67 -15.46 8.61 1.91
C HIS A 67 -14.43 9.13 2.93
N ASP A 68 -13.18 8.83 2.70
CA ASP A 68 -12.04 9.25 3.50
C ASP A 68 -10.74 9.27 2.65
N ASP A 69 -9.58 9.45 3.27
CA ASP A 69 -8.29 9.49 2.55
C ASP A 69 -7.94 8.19 1.78
N HIS A 70 -8.64 7.09 2.04
CA HIS A 70 -8.46 5.85 1.28
C HIS A 70 -8.75 6.05 -0.21
N GLU A 71 -9.77 6.84 -0.55
CA GLU A 71 -10.23 6.99 -1.94
C GLU A 71 -9.12 7.53 -2.85
N GLU A 72 -8.43 8.60 -2.41
CA GLU A 72 -7.32 9.19 -3.16
C GLU A 72 -6.14 8.20 -3.30
N ILE A 73 -5.78 7.52 -2.20
CA ILE A 73 -4.67 6.58 -2.18
C ILE A 73 -4.98 5.35 -3.03
N TYR A 74 -6.22 4.87 -2.96
CA TYR A 74 -6.69 3.74 -3.74
C TYR A 74 -6.65 4.02 -5.25
N LYS A 75 -7.02 5.22 -5.68
CA LYS A 75 -6.90 5.62 -7.08
C LYS A 75 -5.46 5.51 -7.57
N LYS A 76 -4.50 6.03 -6.82
CA LYS A 76 -3.06 5.91 -7.12
C LYS A 76 -2.61 4.46 -7.16
N PHE A 77 -3.14 3.62 -6.24
CA PHE A 77 -2.84 2.19 -6.17
C PHE A 77 -3.31 1.45 -7.43
N ILE A 78 -4.50 1.73 -7.93
CA ILE A 78 -5.03 1.11 -9.16
C ILE A 78 -4.27 1.55 -10.42
N GLU A 79 -3.78 2.79 -10.46
CA GLU A 79 -3.06 3.35 -11.60
C GLU A 79 -1.59 2.89 -11.68
N ALA A 80 -1.04 2.31 -10.61
CA ALA A 80 0.36 1.90 -10.56
C ALA A 80 0.59 0.55 -11.23
N ASP A 81 1.76 0.37 -11.84
CA ASP A 81 2.22 -0.87 -12.45
C ASP A 81 3.06 -1.73 -11.48
N GLY A 82 3.61 -1.10 -10.45
CA GLY A 82 4.38 -1.77 -9.41
C GLY A 82 4.32 -1.04 -8.08
N TYR A 83 4.68 -1.72 -7.00
CA TYR A 83 4.52 -1.23 -5.64
C TYR A 83 5.77 -1.42 -4.80
N ILE A 84 6.08 -0.45 -3.95
CA ILE A 84 7.03 -0.57 -2.84
C ILE A 84 6.29 -0.19 -1.57
N ILE A 85 5.94 -1.19 -0.75
CA ILE A 85 5.11 -0.97 0.44
C ILE A 85 5.95 -1.13 1.70
N GLY A 86 6.05 -0.05 2.46
CA GLY A 86 6.82 0.02 3.70
C GLY A 86 5.96 0.07 4.96
N SER A 87 6.28 -0.76 5.94
CA SER A 87 5.65 -0.72 7.26
C SER A 87 6.67 -0.89 8.38
N PRO A 88 6.60 -0.09 9.45
CA PRO A 88 7.24 -0.47 10.70
C PRO A 88 6.48 -1.65 11.33
N ILE A 89 7.19 -2.43 12.15
CA ILE A 89 6.60 -3.55 12.87
C ILE A 89 5.85 -3.05 14.10
N TYR A 90 4.54 -3.32 14.13
CA TYR A 90 3.66 -3.05 15.27
C TYR A 90 3.15 -4.37 15.84
N GLN A 91 3.63 -4.76 17.04
CA GLN A 91 3.22 -6.00 17.71
C GLN A 91 3.21 -7.23 16.76
N ALA A 92 4.36 -7.45 16.11
CA ALA A 92 4.53 -8.53 15.13
C ALA A 92 3.64 -8.44 13.88
N GLY A 93 3.15 -7.26 13.52
CA GLY A 93 2.33 -7.04 12.32
C GLY A 93 2.63 -5.70 11.63
N ILE A 94 1.86 -5.39 10.62
CA ILE A 94 1.89 -4.09 9.95
C ILE A 94 1.12 -3.03 10.76
N THR A 95 1.27 -1.76 10.40
CA THR A 95 0.54 -0.67 11.07
C THR A 95 -0.97 -0.78 10.85
N PRO A 96 -1.80 -0.33 11.83
CA PRO A 96 -3.26 -0.38 11.71
C PRO A 96 -3.83 0.37 10.49
N ASN A 97 -3.26 1.52 10.13
CA ASN A 97 -3.70 2.29 8.97
C ASN A 97 -3.39 1.58 7.64
N LEU A 98 -2.29 0.83 7.54
CA LEU A 98 -2.01 0.01 6.35
C LEU A 98 -2.96 -1.19 6.29
N MET A 99 -3.24 -1.82 7.42
CA MET A 99 -4.24 -2.90 7.50
C MET A 99 -5.64 -2.38 7.13
N ALA A 100 -6.02 -1.18 7.60
CA ALA A 100 -7.28 -0.54 7.22
C ALA A 100 -7.34 -0.29 5.71
N PHE A 101 -6.25 0.18 5.09
CA PHE A 101 -6.16 0.35 3.64
C PHE A 101 -6.41 -0.97 2.92
N PHE A 102 -5.67 -2.02 3.26
CA PHE A 102 -5.83 -3.33 2.62
C PHE A 102 -7.19 -3.96 2.86
N SER A 103 -7.81 -3.75 4.02
CA SER A 103 -9.14 -4.29 4.31
C SER A 103 -10.21 -3.84 3.30
N ARG A 104 -9.97 -2.74 2.58
CA ARG A 104 -10.92 -2.13 1.63
C ARG A 104 -10.57 -2.34 0.16
N ILE A 105 -9.45 -2.97 -0.19
CA ILE A 105 -9.12 -3.24 -1.60
C ILE A 105 -9.98 -4.34 -2.24
N ARG A 106 -10.80 -5.03 -1.45
CA ARG A 106 -11.79 -6.02 -1.94
C ARG A 106 -12.66 -5.49 -3.09
N GLN A 107 -12.93 -4.19 -3.13
CA GLN A 107 -13.66 -3.53 -4.21
C GLN A 107 -13.00 -3.71 -5.59
N THR A 108 -11.68 -3.97 -5.64
CA THR A 108 -10.90 -4.04 -6.87
C THR A 108 -11.46 -5.11 -7.82
N GLY A 109 -11.60 -6.33 -7.34
CA GLY A 109 -12.11 -7.42 -8.16
C GLY A 109 -13.53 -7.19 -8.69
N ASN A 110 -14.37 -6.48 -7.93
CA ASN A 110 -15.74 -6.19 -8.35
C ASN A 110 -15.81 -5.09 -9.41
N VAL A 111 -14.98 -4.05 -9.32
CA VAL A 111 -15.06 -2.87 -10.18
C VAL A 111 -14.10 -2.94 -11.37
N TYR A 112 -12.91 -3.49 -11.15
CA TYR A 112 -11.83 -3.46 -12.13
C TYR A 112 -11.40 -4.86 -12.60
N GLY A 113 -12.02 -5.95 -12.08
CA GLY A 113 -11.63 -7.31 -12.43
C GLY A 113 -10.16 -7.59 -12.08
N ASP A 114 -9.44 -8.13 -13.04
CA ASP A 114 -8.05 -8.60 -12.86
C ASP A 114 -7.00 -7.50 -13.05
N ILE A 115 -7.32 -6.24 -12.76
CA ILE A 115 -6.40 -5.10 -13.00
C ILE A 115 -5.07 -5.22 -12.26
N LEU A 116 -5.01 -5.97 -11.16
CA LEU A 116 -3.79 -6.21 -10.39
C LEU A 116 -2.95 -7.39 -10.91
N VAL A 117 -3.45 -8.16 -11.87
CA VAL A 117 -2.69 -9.26 -12.48
C VAL A 117 -1.47 -8.71 -13.22
N ASN A 118 -0.34 -9.38 -13.06
CA ASN A 118 0.97 -8.96 -13.58
C ASN A 118 1.57 -7.69 -12.95
N ARG A 119 1.04 -7.22 -11.83
CA ARG A 119 1.70 -6.17 -11.02
C ARG A 119 2.79 -6.80 -10.14
N VAL A 120 3.85 -6.06 -9.90
CA VAL A 120 4.98 -6.52 -9.07
C VAL A 120 5.05 -5.67 -7.81
N GLY A 121 5.20 -6.32 -6.67
CA GLY A 121 5.32 -5.66 -5.37
C GLY A 121 6.62 -6.00 -4.64
N GLY A 122 7.21 -4.99 -4.01
CA GLY A 122 8.29 -5.13 -3.03
C GLY A 122 7.85 -4.68 -1.64
N VAL A 123 8.36 -5.32 -0.60
CA VAL A 123 8.01 -5.02 0.79
C VAL A 123 9.23 -4.57 1.56
N ILE A 124 9.08 -3.50 2.33
CA ILE A 124 10.10 -3.00 3.27
C ILE A 124 9.51 -3.03 4.68
N THR A 125 10.11 -3.80 5.57
CA THR A 125 9.73 -3.79 6.98
C THR A 125 10.87 -3.25 7.84
N THR A 126 10.53 -2.40 8.80
CA THR A 126 11.49 -1.80 9.74
C THR A 126 11.08 -2.10 11.17
N GLY A 127 12.03 -2.48 12.00
CA GLY A 127 11.78 -2.78 13.41
C GLY A 127 13.02 -2.60 14.27
N GLY A 128 12.84 -2.26 15.53
CA GLY A 128 13.92 -2.06 16.49
C GLY A 128 14.49 -3.34 17.10
N THR A 129 13.84 -4.48 16.89
CA THR A 129 14.23 -5.77 17.46
C THR A 129 14.01 -6.92 16.49
N ARG A 130 14.77 -8.00 16.66
CA ARG A 130 14.63 -9.23 15.89
C ARG A 130 13.62 -10.18 16.56
N ASN A 131 12.36 -9.86 16.49
CA ASN A 131 11.29 -10.63 17.17
C ASN A 131 10.36 -11.41 16.23
N GLY A 132 10.80 -11.70 14.99
CA GLY A 132 10.00 -12.45 14.02
C GLY A 132 8.86 -11.65 13.36
N GLY A 133 8.58 -10.43 13.82
CA GLY A 133 7.50 -9.60 13.28
C GLY A 133 7.70 -9.19 11.82
N HIS A 134 8.93 -9.22 11.35
CA HIS A 134 9.25 -8.93 9.94
C HIS A 134 8.65 -9.98 8.99
N GLU A 135 8.71 -11.26 9.35
CA GLU A 135 8.17 -12.35 8.54
C GLU A 135 6.65 -12.22 8.42
N VAL A 136 5.97 -11.96 9.54
CA VAL A 136 4.51 -11.78 9.57
C VAL A 136 4.10 -10.55 8.74
N ALA A 137 4.79 -9.43 8.90
CA ALA A 137 4.50 -8.22 8.15
C ALA A 137 4.74 -8.40 6.64
N ASN A 138 5.82 -9.08 6.26
CA ASN A 138 6.09 -9.42 4.87
C ASN A 138 4.98 -10.31 4.30
N MET A 139 4.60 -11.37 5.03
CA MET A 139 3.52 -12.27 4.61
C MET A 139 2.20 -11.54 4.40
N VAL A 140 1.82 -10.63 5.31
CA VAL A 140 0.59 -9.85 5.18
C VAL A 140 0.60 -9.01 3.91
N VAL A 141 1.70 -8.32 3.62
CA VAL A 141 1.78 -7.45 2.44
C VAL A 141 1.87 -8.25 1.14
N HIS A 142 2.54 -9.41 1.14
CA HIS A 142 2.63 -10.27 -0.04
C HIS A 142 1.30 -10.95 -0.44
N ASN A 143 0.35 -11.07 0.48
CA ASN A 143 -0.95 -11.67 0.21
C ASN A 143 -1.99 -10.68 -0.36
N PHE A 144 -1.62 -9.43 -0.53
CA PHE A 144 -2.43 -8.39 -1.16
C PHE A 144 -1.82 -7.91 -2.49
#